data_ae154a1a24d4ed55cabc66102cb1b9ad
#
_entry.id   ae154a1a24d4ed55cabc66102cb1b9ad
#
_cell.length_a   1.000
_cell.length_b   1.000
_cell.length_c   1.000
_cell.angle_alpha   90.00
_cell.angle_beta   90.00
_cell.angle_gamma   90.00
#
_symmetry.space_group_name_H-M   'P 1'
#
loop_
_entity.id
_entity.type
_entity.pdbx_description
1 polymer ?
#
loop_
_entity_poly.entity_id
_entity_poly.type
_entity_poly.pdbx_seq_one_letter_code
_entity_poly.pdbx_strand_id
1 'polypeptide(L)'
;MASIQDELQSLFRIVERLETEHAKHKRKFTIDGHLIGSIGEVIVAEAFDLDLEESSAPVIDAHTKDGTNRTVQIKATQIDRVSFSSKHTYQKEPDQVVVISIDKAGEWTLEYNGPGQLIYENLGKPQKNGQSQISLAKLRHLMQKVPAADQLPYIRK
;
A
#
# COMPACT_ATOMS: atom_id res chain seq x y z
N MET A 1 -4.82 23.31 7.40
CA MET A 1 -5.44 22.18 6.63
C MET A 1 -5.13 20.89 7.38
N ALA A 2 -6.12 20.03 7.55
CA ALA A 2 -5.91 18.74 8.18
C ALA A 2 -4.99 17.86 7.30
N SER A 3 -4.16 17.02 7.94
CA SER A 3 -3.36 16.04 7.20
C SER A 3 -4.25 14.91 6.66
N ILE A 4 -3.79 14.18 5.67
CA ILE A 4 -4.52 13.00 5.18
C ILE A 4 -4.73 11.97 6.29
N GLN A 5 -3.81 11.90 7.25
CA GLN A 5 -3.92 11.05 8.43
C GLN A 5 -5.10 11.48 9.33
N ASP A 6 -5.26 12.79 9.58
CA ASP A 6 -6.38 13.32 10.38
C ASP A 6 -7.72 13.06 9.71
N GLU A 7 -7.79 13.23 8.38
CA GLU A 7 -9.00 12.95 7.59
C GLU A 7 -9.32 11.46 7.59
N LEU A 8 -8.33 10.59 7.46
CA LEU A 8 -8.51 9.14 7.54
C LEU A 8 -9.05 8.71 8.91
N GLN A 9 -8.50 9.23 9.99
CA GLN A 9 -9.00 8.97 11.35
C GLN A 9 -10.45 9.45 11.53
N SER A 10 -10.78 10.60 10.94
CA SER A 10 -12.14 11.13 10.96
C SER A 10 -13.10 10.22 10.20
N LEU A 11 -12.69 9.70 9.06
CA LEU A 11 -13.47 8.76 8.25
C LEU A 11 -13.76 7.46 9.04
N PHE A 12 -12.77 6.88 9.70
CA PHE A 12 -12.97 5.69 10.54
C PHE A 12 -13.93 5.95 11.70
N ARG A 13 -13.85 7.11 12.34
CA ARG A 13 -14.79 7.50 13.40
C ARG A 13 -16.23 7.63 12.88
N ILE A 14 -16.42 8.13 11.66
CA ILE A 14 -17.74 8.19 11.02
C ILE A 14 -18.28 6.77 10.79
N VAL A 15 -17.48 5.89 10.23
CA VAL A 15 -17.87 4.49 10.00
C VAL A 15 -18.27 3.80 11.31
N GLU A 16 -17.47 3.95 12.36
CA GLU A 16 -17.78 3.39 13.69
C GLU A 16 -19.12 3.90 14.25
N ARG A 17 -19.39 5.19 14.13
CA ARG A 17 -20.68 5.76 14.52
C ARG A 17 -21.84 5.18 13.72
N LEU A 18 -21.70 5.10 12.41
CA LEU A 18 -22.72 4.50 11.54
C LEU A 18 -23.05 3.06 11.95
N GLU A 19 -22.03 2.25 12.22
CA GLU A 19 -22.21 0.87 12.69
C GLU A 19 -22.89 0.79 14.05
N THR A 20 -22.52 1.68 14.96
CA THR A 20 -23.09 1.71 16.33
C THR A 20 -24.52 2.23 16.34
N GLU A 21 -24.76 3.39 15.72
CA GLU A 21 -26.09 4.06 15.74
C GLU A 21 -27.15 3.28 14.93
N HIS A 22 -26.70 2.53 13.93
CA HIS A 22 -27.59 1.76 13.04
C HIS A 22 -27.46 0.24 13.21
N ALA A 23 -26.90 -0.23 14.32
CA ALA A 23 -26.64 -1.64 14.60
C ALA A 23 -27.88 -2.55 14.45
N LYS A 24 -29.10 -2.01 14.71
CA LYS A 24 -30.38 -2.73 14.54
C LYS A 24 -30.63 -3.23 13.12
N HIS A 25 -30.03 -2.58 12.13
CA HIS A 25 -30.17 -2.96 10.71
C HIS A 25 -29.20 -4.05 10.27
N LYS A 26 -28.25 -4.45 11.14
CA LYS A 26 -27.25 -5.51 10.88
C LYS A 26 -26.46 -5.27 9.59
N ARG A 27 -26.11 -4.00 9.31
CA ARG A 27 -25.27 -3.61 8.17
C ARG A 27 -23.85 -3.32 8.63
N LYS A 28 -22.90 -3.60 7.76
CA LYS A 28 -21.51 -3.15 7.91
C LYS A 28 -21.24 -2.02 6.95
N PHE A 29 -20.52 -1.03 7.42
CA PHE A 29 -20.10 0.13 6.64
C PHE A 29 -18.60 0.02 6.39
N THR A 30 -18.21 -0.76 5.38
CA THR A 30 -16.81 -1.02 5.06
C THR A 30 -16.26 0.04 4.11
N ILE A 31 -15.07 0.53 4.41
CA ILE A 31 -14.27 1.32 3.46
C ILE A 31 -13.71 0.33 2.44
N ASP A 32 -13.96 0.58 1.16
CA ASP A 32 -13.53 -0.34 0.11
C ASP A 32 -12.03 -0.26 -0.19
N GLY A 33 -11.52 -1.25 -0.93
CA GLY A 33 -10.11 -1.35 -1.28
C GLY A 33 -9.62 -0.23 -2.20
N HIS A 34 -10.50 0.37 -3.00
CA HIS A 34 -10.14 1.51 -3.86
C HIS A 34 -9.84 2.76 -3.04
N LEU A 35 -10.70 3.07 -2.07
CA LEU A 35 -10.49 4.23 -1.21
C LEU A 35 -9.22 4.06 -0.36
N ILE A 36 -9.03 2.89 0.26
CA ILE A 36 -7.82 2.58 1.02
C ILE A 36 -6.57 2.61 0.14
N GLY A 37 -6.64 2.10 -1.08
CA GLY A 37 -5.56 2.16 -2.05
C GLY A 37 -5.15 3.60 -2.36
N SER A 38 -6.10 4.45 -2.73
CA SER A 38 -5.84 5.86 -3.06
C SER A 38 -5.30 6.65 -1.86
N ILE A 39 -5.83 6.42 -0.67
CA ILE A 39 -5.32 7.04 0.56
C ILE A 39 -3.88 6.57 0.83
N GLY A 40 -3.62 5.28 0.68
CA GLY A 40 -2.29 4.71 0.87
C GLY A 40 -1.26 5.27 -0.11
N GLU A 41 -1.64 5.47 -1.37
CA GLU A 41 -0.76 6.11 -2.37
C GLU A 41 -0.37 7.53 -1.94
N VAL A 42 -1.31 8.34 -1.46
CA VAL A 42 -1.03 9.70 -0.98
C VAL A 42 -0.14 9.67 0.27
N ILE A 43 -0.45 8.82 1.25
CA ILE A 43 0.38 8.67 2.46
C ILE A 43 1.83 8.33 2.08
N VAL A 44 2.03 7.34 1.22
CA VAL A 44 3.36 6.90 0.80
C VAL A 44 4.06 7.97 -0.02
N ALA A 45 3.35 8.63 -0.95
CA ALA A 45 3.93 9.70 -1.76
C ALA A 45 4.43 10.86 -0.89
N GLU A 46 3.69 11.26 0.13
CA GLU A 46 4.12 12.31 1.07
C GLU A 46 5.26 11.83 1.98
N ALA A 47 5.22 10.59 2.45
CA ALA A 47 6.23 10.04 3.35
C ALA A 47 7.61 9.84 2.70
N PHE A 48 7.64 9.55 1.40
CA PHE A 48 8.85 9.22 0.65
C PHE A 48 9.18 10.20 -0.48
N ASP A 49 8.45 11.31 -0.57
CA ASP A 49 8.61 12.34 -1.61
C ASP A 49 8.57 11.76 -3.03
N LEU A 50 7.45 11.17 -3.39
CA LEU A 50 7.23 10.55 -4.70
C LEU A 50 6.28 11.38 -5.56
N ASP A 51 6.42 11.28 -6.87
CA ASP A 51 5.45 11.77 -7.84
C ASP A 51 4.49 10.63 -8.21
N LEU A 52 3.20 10.81 -7.85
CA LEU A 52 2.16 9.86 -8.24
C LEU A 52 1.85 9.97 -9.75
N GLU A 53 1.57 8.84 -10.37
CA GLU A 53 1.06 8.80 -11.74
C GLU A 53 -0.36 9.35 -11.80
N GLU A 54 -0.67 10.13 -12.84
CA GLU A 54 -2.00 10.71 -13.05
C GLU A 54 -3.06 9.66 -13.46
N SER A 55 -2.62 8.59 -14.08
CA SER A 55 -3.49 7.48 -14.49
C SER A 55 -2.90 6.16 -14.02
N SER A 56 -3.76 5.24 -13.60
CA SER A 56 -3.37 3.89 -13.20
C SER A 56 -2.65 3.16 -14.33
N ALA A 57 -1.36 3.41 -14.47
CA ALA A 57 -0.52 2.49 -15.21
C ALA A 57 -0.52 1.16 -14.43
N PRO A 58 -0.75 0.03 -15.09
CA PRO A 58 -0.68 -1.25 -14.39
C PRO A 58 0.67 -1.39 -13.69
N VAL A 59 0.67 -1.71 -12.39
CA VAL A 59 1.86 -1.99 -11.57
C VAL A 59 2.69 -0.77 -11.13
N ILE A 60 2.58 0.38 -11.78
CA ILE A 60 3.37 1.57 -11.42
C ILE A 60 2.42 2.65 -10.91
N ASP A 61 2.60 3.06 -9.66
CA ASP A 61 1.78 4.06 -9.00
C ASP A 61 2.51 5.40 -8.88
N ALA A 62 3.86 5.38 -8.85
CA ALA A 62 4.66 6.58 -8.63
C ALA A 62 6.08 6.45 -9.21
N HIS A 63 6.79 7.59 -9.20
CA HIS A 63 8.22 7.67 -9.53
C HIS A 63 8.97 8.44 -8.45
N THR A 64 10.26 8.11 -8.26
CA THR A 64 11.14 8.86 -7.35
C THR A 64 11.54 10.21 -7.95
N LYS A 65 11.72 11.21 -7.07
CA LYS A 65 12.16 12.58 -7.43
C LYS A 65 13.67 12.80 -7.30
N ASP A 66 14.44 11.77 -6.96
CA ASP A 66 15.87 11.83 -6.68
C ASP A 66 16.77 11.90 -7.94
N GLY A 67 16.18 12.12 -9.11
CA GLY A 67 16.87 12.15 -10.39
C GLY A 67 17.06 10.77 -11.05
N THR A 68 16.82 9.68 -10.33
CA THR A 68 16.91 8.31 -10.88
C THR A 68 15.64 7.85 -11.59
N ASN A 69 14.52 8.52 -11.32
CA ASN A 69 13.20 8.19 -11.90
C ASN A 69 12.82 6.72 -11.77
N ARG A 70 13.10 6.11 -10.60
CA ARG A 70 12.73 4.73 -10.32
C ARG A 70 11.21 4.58 -10.24
N THR A 71 10.71 3.49 -10.79
CA THR A 71 9.29 3.14 -10.72
C THR A 71 8.96 2.57 -9.34
N VAL A 72 7.81 2.98 -8.79
CA VAL A 72 7.35 2.55 -7.46
C VAL A 72 5.94 1.99 -7.56
N GLN A 73 5.73 0.80 -7.02
CA GLN A 73 4.40 0.25 -6.75
C GLN A 73 4.06 0.42 -5.28
N ILE A 74 2.85 0.89 -5.02
CA ILE A 74 2.35 1.15 -3.67
C ILE A 74 1.19 0.20 -3.37
N LYS A 75 1.22 -0.42 -2.20
CA LYS A 75 0.11 -1.25 -1.70
C LYS A 75 -0.27 -0.81 -0.29
N ALA A 76 -1.57 -0.62 -0.07
CA ALA A 76 -2.13 -0.38 1.25
C ALA A 76 -3.18 -1.44 1.58
N THR A 77 -3.21 -1.91 2.81
CA THR A 77 -4.13 -2.95 3.25
C THR A 77 -4.63 -2.71 4.67
N GLN A 78 -5.84 -3.20 4.95
CA GLN A 78 -6.42 -3.26 6.29
C GLN A 78 -6.43 -4.67 6.85
N ILE A 79 -5.93 -5.64 6.08
CA ILE A 79 -5.86 -7.05 6.47
C ILE A 79 -4.42 -7.53 6.53
N ASP A 80 -4.20 -8.80 6.80
CA ASP A 80 -2.89 -9.41 7.03
C ASP A 80 -2.08 -9.75 5.77
N ARG A 81 -2.53 -9.30 4.60
CA ARG A 81 -1.92 -9.62 3.30
C ARG A 81 -2.21 -8.58 2.25
N VAL A 82 -1.43 -8.61 1.18
CA VAL A 82 -1.64 -7.85 -0.06
C VAL A 82 -1.59 -8.77 -1.27
N SER A 83 -2.15 -8.31 -2.39
CA SER A 83 -2.15 -9.03 -3.66
C SER A 83 -1.36 -8.27 -4.71
N PHE A 84 -0.61 -9.03 -5.50
CA PHE A 84 0.14 -8.52 -6.65
C PHE A 84 -0.33 -9.25 -7.90
N SER A 85 -0.40 -8.55 -9.03
CA SER A 85 -0.68 -9.18 -10.32
C SER A 85 0.47 -10.09 -10.74
N SER A 86 0.13 -11.23 -11.33
CA SER A 86 1.14 -12.21 -11.75
C SER A 86 2.04 -11.66 -12.87
N LYS A 87 3.27 -12.17 -12.94
CA LYS A 87 4.32 -11.75 -13.89
C LYS A 87 3.93 -11.79 -15.38
N HIS A 88 2.92 -12.58 -15.73
CA HIS A 88 2.54 -12.78 -17.14
C HIS A 88 1.85 -11.59 -17.80
N THR A 89 1.46 -10.59 -17.01
CA THR A 89 0.70 -9.43 -17.51
C THR A 89 1.59 -8.22 -17.80
N TYR A 90 2.85 -8.21 -17.34
CA TYR A 90 3.72 -7.02 -17.38
C TYR A 90 5.11 -7.33 -17.90
N GLN A 91 5.64 -6.40 -18.71
CA GLN A 91 6.98 -6.54 -19.30
C GLN A 91 8.11 -6.27 -18.31
N LYS A 92 7.85 -5.52 -17.23
CA LYS A 92 8.86 -5.15 -16.22
C LYS A 92 8.25 -5.02 -14.85
N GLU A 93 8.93 -5.58 -13.85
CA GLU A 93 8.61 -5.38 -12.43
C GLU A 93 8.94 -3.94 -12.01
N PRO A 94 8.22 -3.35 -11.02
CA PRO A 94 8.60 -2.05 -10.47
C PRO A 94 9.98 -2.11 -9.82
N ASP A 95 10.74 -1.01 -9.92
CA ASP A 95 12.07 -0.93 -9.30
C ASP A 95 11.96 -1.01 -7.78
N GLN A 96 10.91 -0.38 -7.21
CA GLN A 96 10.64 -0.35 -5.78
C GLN A 96 9.19 -0.75 -5.50
N VAL A 97 8.97 -1.34 -4.33
CA VAL A 97 7.65 -1.61 -3.77
C VAL A 97 7.59 -1.04 -2.36
N VAL A 98 6.52 -0.33 -2.04
CA VAL A 98 6.20 0.11 -0.68
C VAL A 98 4.86 -0.47 -0.28
N VAL A 99 4.82 -1.14 0.85
CA VAL A 99 3.58 -1.70 1.42
C VAL A 99 3.35 -1.11 2.80
N ILE A 100 2.15 -0.60 3.01
CA ILE A 100 1.70 -0.14 4.32
C ILE A 100 0.44 -0.89 4.75
N SER A 101 0.28 -1.06 6.04
CA SER A 101 -0.99 -1.46 6.64
C SER A 101 -1.64 -0.26 7.34
N ILE A 102 -2.97 -0.23 7.34
CA ILE A 102 -3.77 0.82 7.98
C ILE A 102 -4.70 0.13 8.96
N ASP A 103 -4.62 0.50 10.24
CA ASP A 103 -5.47 -0.08 11.27
C ASP A 103 -6.84 0.63 11.37
N LYS A 104 -7.70 0.16 12.27
CA LYS A 104 -9.05 0.72 12.47
C LYS A 104 -9.05 2.13 13.08
N ALA A 105 -7.94 2.58 13.66
CA ALA A 105 -7.77 3.95 14.15
C ALA A 105 -7.23 4.90 13.08
N GLY A 106 -6.96 4.39 11.86
CA GLY A 106 -6.38 5.17 10.77
C GLY A 106 -4.86 5.36 10.91
N GLU A 107 -4.21 4.63 11.81
CA GLU A 107 -2.75 4.62 11.92
C GLU A 107 -2.15 3.70 10.87
N TRP A 108 -1.08 4.15 10.21
CA TRP A 108 -0.39 3.33 9.22
C TRP A 108 0.97 2.82 9.72
N THR A 109 1.33 1.65 9.23
CA THR A 109 2.60 0.99 9.53
C THR A 109 3.28 0.60 8.23
N LEU A 110 4.59 0.89 8.13
CA LEU A 110 5.40 0.43 7.00
C LEU A 110 5.67 -1.07 7.15
N GLU A 111 5.24 -1.84 6.17
CA GLU A 111 5.39 -3.29 6.15
C GLU A 111 6.54 -3.75 5.24
N TYR A 112 6.79 -3.01 4.16
CA TYR A 112 7.87 -3.26 3.22
C TYR A 112 8.28 -1.97 2.51
N ASN A 113 9.58 -1.79 2.31
CA ASN A 113 10.18 -0.74 1.50
C ASN A 113 11.48 -1.30 0.90
N GLY A 114 11.46 -1.63 -0.37
CA GLY A 114 12.62 -2.25 -0.99
C GLY A 114 12.40 -2.62 -2.46
N PRO A 115 13.38 -3.34 -3.06
CA PRO A 115 13.30 -3.74 -4.46
C PRO A 115 12.05 -4.55 -4.79
N GLY A 116 11.41 -4.22 -5.92
CA GLY A 116 10.26 -4.96 -6.42
C GLY A 116 10.62 -6.41 -6.75
N GLN A 117 11.81 -6.65 -7.28
CA GLN A 117 12.31 -7.99 -7.59
C GLN A 117 12.19 -8.95 -6.40
N LEU A 118 12.56 -8.52 -5.19
CA LEU A 118 12.51 -9.37 -3.99
C LEU A 118 11.09 -9.82 -3.68
N ILE A 119 10.09 -8.95 -3.88
CA ILE A 119 8.68 -9.30 -3.72
C ILE A 119 8.26 -10.33 -4.78
N TYR A 120 8.50 -10.03 -6.05
CA TYR A 120 8.01 -10.85 -7.16
C TYR A 120 8.65 -12.24 -7.20
N GLU A 121 9.89 -12.39 -6.75
CA GLU A 121 10.56 -13.70 -6.57
C GLU A 121 9.97 -14.54 -5.42
N ASN A 122 9.28 -13.90 -4.48
CA ASN A 122 8.72 -14.53 -3.28
C ASN A 122 7.19 -14.64 -3.30
N LEU A 123 6.53 -14.28 -4.40
CA LEU A 123 5.09 -14.46 -4.55
C LEU A 123 4.73 -15.96 -4.63
N GLY A 124 3.58 -16.30 -4.05
CA GLY A 124 2.99 -17.63 -4.19
C GLY A 124 2.42 -17.88 -5.59
N LYS A 125 1.79 -19.04 -5.76
CA LYS A 125 1.11 -19.38 -7.02
C LYS A 125 -0.03 -18.40 -7.29
N PRO A 126 -0.20 -17.95 -8.55
CA PRO A 126 -1.33 -17.11 -8.93
C PRO A 126 -2.66 -17.82 -8.69
N GLN A 127 -3.62 -17.06 -8.17
CA GLN A 127 -5.02 -17.49 -8.11
C GLN A 127 -5.67 -17.43 -9.51
N LYS A 128 -6.91 -17.92 -9.64
CA LYS A 128 -7.67 -17.91 -10.91
C LYS A 128 -7.80 -16.51 -11.53
N ASN A 129 -7.79 -15.45 -10.69
CA ASN A 129 -7.88 -14.05 -11.13
C ASN A 129 -6.51 -13.45 -11.54
N GLY A 130 -5.45 -14.25 -11.61
CA GLY A 130 -4.10 -13.78 -11.94
C GLY A 130 -3.39 -13.02 -10.81
N GLN A 131 -3.92 -13.04 -9.60
CA GLN A 131 -3.34 -12.37 -8.43
C GLN A 131 -2.58 -13.38 -7.57
N SER A 132 -1.42 -12.97 -7.06
CA SER A 132 -0.65 -13.73 -6.06
C SER A 132 -0.65 -12.97 -4.74
N GLN A 133 -0.94 -13.67 -3.66
CA GLN A 133 -0.97 -13.08 -2.32
C GLN A 133 0.35 -13.27 -1.58
N ILE A 134 0.68 -12.30 -0.73
CA ILE A 134 1.79 -12.36 0.21
C ILE A 134 1.35 -11.79 1.55
N SER A 135 1.68 -12.49 2.65
CA SER A 135 1.32 -12.05 4.00
C SER A 135 2.20 -10.90 4.46
N LEU A 136 1.67 -10.05 5.35
CA LEU A 136 2.44 -8.99 6.00
C LEU A 136 3.61 -9.56 6.80
N ALA A 137 3.43 -10.72 7.45
CA ALA A 137 4.50 -11.40 8.18
C ALA A 137 5.68 -11.75 7.25
N LYS A 138 5.41 -12.28 6.05
CA LYS A 138 6.44 -12.57 5.05
C LYS A 138 7.11 -11.29 4.54
N LEU A 139 6.34 -10.23 4.31
CA LEU A 139 6.87 -8.93 3.89
C LEU A 139 7.84 -8.35 4.91
N ARG A 140 7.49 -8.38 6.20
CA ARG A 140 8.38 -7.95 7.30
C ARG A 140 9.66 -8.77 7.35
N HIS A 141 9.56 -10.09 7.13
CA HIS A 141 10.72 -10.95 7.06
C HIS A 141 11.64 -10.60 5.87
N LEU A 142 11.06 -10.35 4.69
CA LEU A 142 11.82 -9.90 3.51
C LEU A 142 12.46 -8.53 3.74
N MET A 143 11.74 -7.61 4.40
CA MET A 143 12.24 -6.27 4.73
C MET A 143 13.54 -6.32 5.54
N GLN A 144 13.71 -7.29 6.43
CA GLN A 144 14.93 -7.46 7.21
C GLN A 144 16.17 -7.77 6.34
N LYS A 145 15.95 -8.26 5.12
CA LYS A 145 17.03 -8.57 4.15
C LYS A 145 17.36 -7.40 3.23
N VAL A 146 16.58 -6.31 3.28
CA VAL A 146 16.78 -5.15 2.42
C VAL A 146 17.80 -4.21 3.06
N PRO A 147 18.96 -3.97 2.44
CA PRO A 147 19.91 -2.99 2.92
C PRO A 147 19.30 -1.58 2.95
N ALA A 148 19.74 -0.74 3.87
CA ALA A 148 19.26 0.64 3.97
C ALA A 148 19.45 1.43 2.65
N ALA A 149 20.52 1.16 1.90
CA ALA A 149 20.78 1.79 0.60
C ALA A 149 19.74 1.42 -0.49
N ASP A 150 19.03 0.29 -0.33
CA ASP A 150 18.03 -0.19 -1.27
C ASP A 150 16.61 0.19 -0.84
N GLN A 151 16.45 0.90 0.27
CA GLN A 151 15.19 1.44 0.75
C GLN A 151 15.03 2.88 0.28
N LEU A 152 13.78 3.28 0.01
CA LEU A 152 13.46 4.69 -0.20
C LEU A 152 13.65 5.45 1.11
N PRO A 153 14.29 6.63 1.10
CA PRO A 153 14.48 7.41 2.31
C PRO A 153 13.14 7.97 2.80
N TYR A 154 12.85 7.76 4.07
CA TYR A 154 11.69 8.34 4.73
C TYR A 154 11.94 9.83 5.03
N ILE A 155 11.06 10.68 4.52
CA ILE A 155 11.13 12.13 4.74
C ILE A 155 10.20 12.47 5.90
N ARG A 156 10.80 12.82 7.03
CA ARG A 156 10.03 13.37 8.17
C ARG A 156 9.70 14.83 7.86
N LYS A 157 8.43 15.13 7.76
CA LYS A 157 7.96 16.52 7.85
C LYS A 157 7.88 16.96 9.30
#